data_b7ed765ba2e265f11c8d39150636925a
#
_entry.id   b7ed765ba2e265f11c8d39150636925a
#
_cell.length_a   1.000
_cell.length_b   1.000
_cell.length_c   1.000
_cell.angle_alpha   90.00
_cell.angle_beta   90.00
_cell.angle_gamma   90.00
#
_symmetry.space_group_name_H-M   'P 1'
#
loop_
_entity.id
_entity.type
_entity.pdbx_description
1 polymer ?
#
loop_
_entity_poly.entity_id
_entity_poly.type
_entity_poly.pdbx_seq_one_letter_code
_entity_poly.pdbx_strand_id
1 'polypeptide(L)'
;ELKTDDVEFYETYQQALVDAKRFPMSESAKRGRELFFSVRVNCSACHVGANLTDEKYHNLGVGIDKATPDEGRFAITKDRKDWGAFKTPTIRNVASSAPYMHDGSLKTLEDVVEHYNKGGVPNKNLSDKIKKLDLKNHEKTELVEFMKACTGSFPKVETARLPQ
;
A
#
# COMPACT_ATOMS: atom_id res chain seq x y z
N GLU A 1 4.14 -32.99 18.29
CA GLU A 1 5.44 -32.38 17.92
C GLU A 1 5.13 -31.14 17.07
N LEU A 2 5.57 -29.96 17.53
CA LEU A 2 5.46 -28.73 16.75
C LEU A 2 6.41 -28.82 15.55
N LYS A 3 5.92 -28.47 14.37
CA LYS A 3 6.78 -28.38 13.19
C LYS A 3 7.68 -27.15 13.28
N THR A 4 8.82 -27.18 12.62
CA THR A 4 9.79 -26.07 12.61
C THR A 4 9.12 -24.76 12.18
N ASP A 5 8.21 -24.81 11.20
CA ASP A 5 7.46 -23.66 10.68
C ASP A 5 6.53 -23.05 11.76
N ASP A 6 5.95 -23.89 12.65
CA ASP A 6 5.09 -23.41 13.74
C ASP A 6 5.89 -22.68 14.80
N VAL A 7 7.13 -23.11 15.06
CA VAL A 7 8.04 -22.45 16.03
C VAL A 7 8.49 -21.10 15.48
N GLU A 8 8.91 -21.02 14.22
CA GLU A 8 9.31 -19.77 13.57
C GLU A 8 8.17 -18.77 13.55
N PHE A 9 6.95 -19.21 13.21
CA PHE A 9 5.75 -18.37 13.26
C PHE A 9 5.50 -17.83 14.66
N TYR A 10 5.61 -18.67 15.69
CA TYR A 10 5.40 -18.26 17.09
C TYR A 10 6.43 -17.23 17.55
N GLU A 11 7.71 -17.44 17.26
CA GLU A 11 8.80 -16.51 17.60
C GLU A 11 8.59 -15.17 16.91
N THR A 12 8.24 -15.16 15.61
CA THR A 12 7.93 -13.96 14.84
C THR A 12 6.73 -13.22 15.43
N TYR A 13 5.69 -13.93 15.86
CA TYR A 13 4.53 -13.35 16.51
C TYR A 13 4.88 -12.73 17.88
N GLN A 14 5.67 -13.43 18.70
CA GLN A 14 6.14 -12.90 19.99
C GLN A 14 6.99 -11.63 19.80
N GLN A 15 7.88 -11.61 18.82
CA GLN A 15 8.67 -10.42 18.49
C GLN A 15 7.77 -9.27 18.03
N ALA A 16 6.77 -9.52 17.21
CA ALA A 16 5.81 -8.51 16.79
C ALA A 16 5.01 -7.92 17.96
N LEU A 17 4.66 -8.73 18.98
CA LEU A 17 4.01 -8.24 20.19
C LEU A 17 4.94 -7.35 21.03
N VAL A 18 6.22 -7.71 21.14
CA VAL A 18 7.23 -6.90 21.81
C VAL A 18 7.40 -5.56 21.10
N ASP A 19 7.51 -5.57 19.79
CA ASP A 19 7.68 -4.37 18.97
C ASP A 19 6.45 -3.47 19.06
N ALA A 20 5.25 -4.03 19.04
CA ALA A 20 4.01 -3.28 19.21
C ALA A 20 3.91 -2.57 20.58
N LYS A 21 4.47 -3.18 21.65
CA LYS A 21 4.57 -2.53 22.98
C LYS A 21 5.65 -1.46 23.02
N ARG A 22 6.76 -1.67 22.32
CA ARG A 22 7.90 -0.75 22.27
C ARG A 22 7.63 0.48 21.41
N PHE A 23 6.84 0.33 20.34
CA PHE A 23 6.49 1.38 19.40
C PHE A 23 4.97 1.48 19.22
N PRO A 24 4.24 1.94 20.25
CA PRO A 24 2.80 2.01 20.19
C PRO A 24 2.37 3.02 19.13
N MET A 25 1.41 2.63 18.29
CA MET A 25 0.76 3.56 17.39
C MET A 25 0.04 4.67 18.17
N SER A 26 0.06 5.90 17.62
CA SER A 26 -0.77 6.99 18.12
C SER A 26 -2.26 6.64 18.02
N GLU A 27 -3.11 7.30 18.81
CA GLU A 27 -4.56 7.10 18.73
C GLU A 27 -5.11 7.45 17.34
N SER A 28 -4.53 8.46 16.69
CA SER A 28 -4.86 8.81 15.30
C SER A 28 -4.51 7.67 14.33
N ALA A 29 -3.32 7.08 14.44
CA ALA A 29 -2.91 5.96 13.62
C ALA A 29 -3.77 4.70 13.86
N LYS A 30 -4.22 4.46 15.09
CA LYS A 30 -5.14 3.35 15.41
C LYS A 30 -6.48 3.53 14.69
N ARG A 31 -7.08 4.72 14.77
CA ARG A 31 -8.33 5.01 14.02
C ARG A 31 -8.12 4.92 12.52
N GLY A 32 -6.98 5.40 12.01
CA GLY A 32 -6.60 5.25 10.60
C GLY A 32 -6.48 3.80 10.18
N ARG A 33 -5.93 2.93 11.04
CA ARG A 33 -5.89 1.48 10.82
C ARG A 33 -7.30 0.88 10.73
N GLU A 34 -8.19 1.24 11.65
CA GLU A 34 -9.57 0.78 11.61
C GLU A 34 -10.28 1.19 10.31
N LEU A 35 -10.09 2.44 9.88
CA LEU A 35 -10.60 2.93 8.59
C LEU A 35 -10.01 2.14 7.42
N PHE A 36 -8.70 1.95 7.38
CA PHE A 36 -7.99 1.27 6.31
C PHE A 36 -8.52 -0.16 6.07
N PHE A 37 -8.82 -0.88 7.15
CA PHE A 37 -9.35 -2.24 7.11
C PHE A 37 -10.88 -2.30 7.10
N SER A 38 -11.58 -1.16 7.15
CA SER A 38 -13.03 -1.12 7.09
C SER A 38 -13.58 -1.44 5.70
N VAL A 39 -14.77 -2.02 5.64
CA VAL A 39 -15.49 -2.27 4.39
C VAL A 39 -15.81 -0.96 3.64
N ARG A 40 -15.97 0.15 4.37
CA ARG A 40 -16.28 1.46 3.81
C ARG A 40 -15.13 2.01 2.96
N VAL A 41 -13.92 1.97 3.47
CA VAL A 41 -12.73 2.53 2.79
C VAL A 41 -12.02 1.45 1.97
N ASN A 42 -12.05 0.23 2.43
CA ASN A 42 -11.66 -1.00 1.70
C ASN A 42 -10.23 -1.00 1.12
N CYS A 43 -9.29 -0.30 1.74
CA CYS A 43 -7.89 -0.33 1.30
C CYS A 43 -7.31 -1.74 1.37
N SER A 44 -7.75 -2.54 2.35
CA SER A 44 -7.36 -3.94 2.52
C SER A 44 -7.84 -4.88 1.42
N ALA A 45 -8.69 -4.44 0.48
CA ALA A 45 -9.03 -5.24 -0.70
C ALA A 45 -7.81 -5.51 -1.62
N CYS A 46 -6.79 -4.65 -1.53
CA CYS A 46 -5.53 -4.78 -2.25
C CYS A 46 -4.33 -4.86 -1.29
N HIS A 47 -4.34 -4.08 -0.21
CA HIS A 47 -3.25 -4.03 0.76
C HIS A 47 -3.53 -4.96 1.94
N VAL A 48 -3.29 -6.26 1.74
CA VAL A 48 -3.65 -7.36 2.65
C VAL A 48 -2.44 -8.23 3.00
N GLY A 49 -2.57 -9.01 4.07
CA GLY A 49 -1.53 -9.92 4.53
C GLY A 49 -0.36 -9.21 5.21
N ALA A 50 0.68 -9.97 5.59
CA ALA A 50 1.83 -9.47 6.31
C ALA A 50 2.61 -8.40 5.54
N ASN A 51 2.62 -8.50 4.21
CA ASN A 51 3.31 -7.55 3.33
C ASN A 51 2.42 -6.39 2.87
N LEU A 52 1.15 -6.36 3.29
CA LEU A 52 0.19 -5.32 2.89
C LEU A 52 0.14 -5.12 1.37
N THR A 53 0.05 -6.25 0.65
CA THR A 53 -0.13 -6.31 -0.81
C THR A 53 -0.78 -7.63 -1.20
N ASP A 54 -1.67 -7.60 -2.18
CA ASP A 54 -2.28 -8.79 -2.78
C ASP A 54 -1.44 -9.36 -3.94
N GLU A 55 -0.29 -8.75 -4.23
CA GLU A 55 0.61 -9.09 -5.34
C GLU A 55 -0.06 -9.07 -6.72
N LYS A 56 -1.26 -8.49 -6.83
CA LYS A 56 -2.04 -8.41 -8.08
C LYS A 56 -1.87 -7.06 -8.76
N TYR A 57 -2.50 -6.92 -9.91
CA TYR A 57 -2.41 -5.72 -10.76
C TYR A 57 -3.76 -5.04 -10.83
N HIS A 58 -3.77 -3.73 -10.62
CA HIS A 58 -4.98 -2.91 -10.60
C HIS A 58 -4.75 -1.61 -11.38
N ASN A 59 -5.78 -1.17 -12.11
CA ASN A 59 -5.78 0.13 -12.73
C ASN A 59 -6.42 1.14 -11.78
N LEU A 60 -5.69 2.19 -11.41
CA LEU A 60 -6.13 3.29 -10.55
C LEU A 60 -6.37 4.58 -11.35
N GLY A 61 -6.16 4.54 -12.65
CA GLY A 61 -6.30 5.67 -13.55
C GLY A 61 -5.14 6.67 -13.50
N VAL A 62 -4.05 6.36 -12.80
CA VAL A 62 -2.89 7.26 -12.71
C VAL A 62 -2.26 7.43 -14.09
N GLY A 63 -2.09 8.68 -14.53
CA GLY A 63 -1.46 9.03 -15.81
C GLY A 63 -2.25 8.66 -17.06
N ILE A 64 -3.52 8.26 -16.92
CA ILE A 64 -4.36 7.86 -18.06
C ILE A 64 -4.73 9.04 -18.98
N ASP A 65 -4.66 10.24 -18.46
CA ASP A 65 -4.93 11.51 -19.14
C ASP A 65 -3.70 12.12 -19.82
N LYS A 66 -2.53 11.47 -19.72
CA LYS A 66 -1.32 11.91 -20.43
C LYS A 66 -1.45 11.68 -21.93
N ALA A 67 -0.74 12.49 -22.72
CA ALA A 67 -0.69 12.34 -24.18
C ALA A 67 -0.23 10.94 -24.63
N THR A 68 0.65 10.32 -23.82
CA THR A 68 1.07 8.92 -24.00
C THR A 68 0.93 8.23 -22.64
N PRO A 69 -0.24 7.64 -22.35
CA PRO A 69 -0.45 6.88 -21.12
C PRO A 69 0.45 5.66 -21.06
N ASP A 70 0.91 5.33 -19.85
CA ASP A 70 1.62 4.07 -19.64
C ASP A 70 0.64 2.90 -19.69
N GLU A 71 0.93 1.95 -20.58
CA GLU A 71 0.08 0.78 -20.79
C GLU A 71 0.08 -0.20 -19.60
N GLY A 72 1.01 -0.05 -18.66
CA GLY A 72 1.17 -0.94 -17.52
C GLY A 72 1.36 -2.40 -17.93
N ARG A 73 0.70 -3.31 -17.23
CA ARG A 73 0.77 -4.75 -17.48
C ARG A 73 0.39 -5.14 -18.93
N PHE A 74 -0.49 -4.38 -19.58
CA PHE A 74 -0.88 -4.63 -20.97
C PHE A 74 0.33 -4.65 -21.91
N ALA A 75 1.37 -3.86 -21.64
CA ALA A 75 2.58 -3.86 -22.47
C ALA A 75 3.20 -5.27 -22.64
N ILE A 76 2.99 -6.14 -21.65
CA ILE A 76 3.51 -7.52 -21.61
C ILE A 76 2.43 -8.54 -22.00
N THR A 77 1.23 -8.45 -21.42
CA THR A 77 0.20 -9.48 -21.59
C THR A 77 -0.58 -9.36 -22.89
N LYS A 78 -0.64 -8.16 -23.46
CA LYS A 78 -1.51 -7.78 -24.59
C LYS A 78 -3.01 -8.05 -24.36
N ASP A 79 -3.39 -8.38 -23.10
CA ASP A 79 -4.79 -8.49 -22.71
C ASP A 79 -5.34 -7.10 -22.36
N ARG A 80 -6.37 -6.67 -23.07
CA ARG A 80 -6.94 -5.31 -22.91
C ARG A 80 -7.47 -5.02 -21.50
N LYS A 81 -7.82 -6.04 -20.70
CA LYS A 81 -8.22 -5.85 -19.30
C LYS A 81 -7.07 -5.39 -18.42
N ASP A 82 -5.83 -5.65 -18.83
CA ASP A 82 -4.62 -5.27 -18.10
C ASP A 82 -4.12 -3.84 -18.45
N TRP A 83 -4.85 -3.10 -19.30
CA TRP A 83 -4.47 -1.75 -19.68
C TRP A 83 -4.43 -0.81 -18.48
N GLY A 84 -3.29 -0.15 -18.28
CA GLY A 84 -3.06 0.78 -17.17
C GLY A 84 -3.06 0.10 -15.79
N ALA A 85 -2.92 -1.22 -15.73
CA ALA A 85 -2.84 -1.97 -14.48
C ALA A 85 -1.39 -2.09 -14.01
N PHE A 86 -1.15 -1.73 -12.75
CA PHE A 86 0.14 -1.81 -12.07
C PHE A 86 0.04 -2.69 -10.82
N LYS A 87 1.17 -3.31 -10.46
CA LYS A 87 1.22 -4.19 -9.29
C LYS A 87 0.97 -3.40 -8.01
N THR A 88 0.14 -3.94 -7.13
CA THR A 88 -0.04 -3.40 -5.79
C THR A 88 1.30 -3.41 -5.04
N PRO A 89 1.85 -2.25 -4.66
CA PRO A 89 3.07 -2.22 -3.84
C PRO A 89 2.75 -2.56 -2.39
N THR A 90 3.77 -2.98 -1.63
CA THR A 90 3.66 -2.98 -0.17
C THR A 90 3.52 -1.55 0.34
N ILE A 91 2.79 -1.36 1.45
CA ILE A 91 2.79 -0.09 2.18
C ILE A 91 3.73 -0.12 3.40
N ARG A 92 4.50 -1.19 3.58
CA ARG A 92 5.58 -1.22 4.58
C ARG A 92 6.63 -0.17 4.22
N ASN A 93 6.99 0.66 5.20
CA ASN A 93 7.91 1.78 5.03
C ASN A 93 7.49 2.82 3.98
N VAL A 94 6.22 2.90 3.65
CA VAL A 94 5.71 3.79 2.59
C VAL A 94 6.03 5.26 2.85
N ALA A 95 6.14 5.70 4.10
CA ALA A 95 6.50 7.07 4.44
C ALA A 95 7.89 7.49 3.95
N SER A 96 8.76 6.52 3.66
CA SER A 96 10.15 6.76 3.20
C SER A 96 10.34 6.57 1.69
N SER A 97 9.25 6.36 0.93
CA SER A 97 9.31 5.98 -0.49
C SER A 97 8.71 7.02 -1.46
N ALA A 98 8.51 8.25 -1.01
CA ALA A 98 8.07 9.32 -1.91
C ALA A 98 9.07 9.55 -3.07
N PRO A 99 8.62 9.95 -4.27
CA PRO A 99 7.24 10.19 -4.67
C PRO A 99 6.46 8.91 -4.94
N TYR A 100 5.11 9.01 -4.96
CA TYR A 100 4.20 7.87 -5.02
C TYR A 100 3.61 7.65 -6.42
N MET A 101 2.97 6.49 -6.57
CA MET A 101 2.47 5.90 -7.80
C MET A 101 3.61 5.40 -8.71
N HIS A 102 3.26 4.66 -9.77
CA HIS A 102 4.26 4.11 -10.70
C HIS A 102 5.06 5.17 -11.44
N ASP A 103 4.47 6.35 -11.61
CA ASP A 103 5.04 7.48 -12.36
C ASP A 103 5.57 8.62 -11.47
N GLY A 104 5.51 8.47 -10.14
CA GLY A 104 5.94 9.48 -9.19
C GLY A 104 5.12 10.78 -9.20
N SER A 105 3.91 10.74 -9.74
CA SER A 105 3.07 11.94 -9.92
C SER A 105 2.54 12.51 -8.61
N LEU A 106 2.38 11.70 -7.56
CA LEU A 106 1.91 12.14 -6.26
C LEU A 106 3.10 12.30 -5.30
N LYS A 107 3.20 13.46 -4.67
CA LYS A 107 4.38 13.82 -3.88
C LYS A 107 4.26 13.44 -2.41
N THR A 108 3.04 13.42 -1.88
CA THR A 108 2.76 13.21 -0.46
C THR A 108 1.78 12.07 -0.24
N LEU A 109 1.74 11.52 0.99
CA LEU A 109 0.73 10.54 1.38
C LEU A 109 -0.68 11.15 1.38
N GLU A 110 -0.77 12.44 1.66
CA GLU A 110 -2.01 13.23 1.58
C GLU A 110 -2.55 13.25 0.14
N ASP A 111 -1.68 13.44 -0.85
CA ASP A 111 -2.06 13.37 -2.28
C ASP A 111 -2.55 11.98 -2.65
N VAL A 112 -1.90 10.93 -2.13
CA VAL A 112 -2.30 9.54 -2.34
C VAL A 112 -3.70 9.28 -1.76
N VAL A 113 -3.95 9.69 -0.51
CA VAL A 113 -5.28 9.55 0.11
C VAL A 113 -6.33 10.33 -0.66
N GLU A 114 -6.00 11.53 -1.14
CA GLU A 114 -6.94 12.34 -1.92
C GLU A 114 -7.25 11.72 -3.28
N HIS A 115 -6.27 11.09 -3.94
CA HIS A 115 -6.49 10.35 -5.18
C HIS A 115 -7.52 9.22 -4.98
N TYR A 116 -7.35 8.41 -3.93
CA TYR A 116 -8.31 7.36 -3.59
C TYR A 116 -9.66 7.93 -3.13
N ASN A 117 -9.66 9.03 -2.39
CA ASN A 117 -10.88 9.70 -1.95
C ASN A 117 -11.77 10.14 -3.11
N LYS A 118 -11.16 10.59 -4.21
CA LYS A 118 -11.85 10.94 -5.47
C LYS A 118 -12.32 9.72 -6.26
N GLY A 119 -11.85 8.53 -5.94
CA GLY A 119 -12.16 7.30 -6.67
C GLY A 119 -11.25 7.07 -7.89
N GLY A 120 -10.00 7.51 -7.82
CA GLY A 120 -9.05 7.42 -8.93
C GLY A 120 -9.40 8.34 -10.11
N VAL A 121 -8.85 8.07 -11.27
CA VAL A 121 -9.22 8.75 -12.53
C VAL A 121 -10.09 7.82 -13.39
N PRO A 122 -11.32 8.21 -13.71
CA PRO A 122 -12.26 7.37 -14.44
C PRO A 122 -11.71 6.93 -15.81
N ASN A 123 -11.77 5.64 -16.09
CA ASN A 123 -11.42 5.06 -17.37
C ASN A 123 -12.09 3.69 -17.53
N LYS A 124 -12.06 3.14 -18.76
CA LYS A 124 -12.76 1.89 -19.09
C LYS A 124 -12.30 0.69 -18.24
N ASN A 125 -11.03 0.66 -17.83
CA ASN A 125 -10.42 -0.46 -17.13
C ASN A 125 -10.16 -0.15 -15.65
N LEU A 126 -10.75 0.94 -15.10
CA LEU A 126 -10.62 1.27 -13.69
C LEU A 126 -11.04 0.07 -12.84
N SER A 127 -10.22 -0.27 -11.85
CA SER A 127 -10.54 -1.38 -10.94
C SER A 127 -11.88 -1.16 -10.24
N ASP A 128 -12.71 -2.19 -10.18
CA ASP A 128 -14.01 -2.20 -9.49
C ASP A 128 -13.89 -2.00 -7.97
N LYS A 129 -12.67 -2.21 -7.43
CA LYS A 129 -12.34 -1.94 -6.02
C LYS A 129 -12.18 -0.45 -5.72
N ILE A 130 -12.00 0.39 -6.74
CA ILE A 130 -11.81 1.83 -6.60
C ILE A 130 -13.15 2.54 -6.66
N LYS A 131 -13.47 3.25 -5.60
CA LYS A 131 -14.73 4.00 -5.45
C LYS A 131 -14.46 5.32 -4.75
N LYS A 132 -15.32 6.30 -4.99
CA LYS A 132 -15.31 7.55 -4.23
C LYS A 132 -15.59 7.24 -2.75
N LEU A 133 -14.77 7.79 -1.84
CA LEU A 133 -14.82 7.43 -0.42
C LEU A 133 -15.54 8.49 0.44
N ASP A 134 -15.60 9.74 -0.03
CA ASP A 134 -16.19 10.88 0.69
C ASP A 134 -15.65 11.02 2.12
N LEU A 135 -14.32 10.94 2.28
CA LEU A 135 -13.64 11.02 3.56
C LEU A 135 -13.68 12.44 4.12
N LYS A 136 -13.92 12.54 5.42
CA LYS A 136 -13.77 13.79 6.18
C LYS A 136 -12.27 14.11 6.35
N ASN A 137 -11.94 15.37 6.60
CA ASN A 137 -10.54 15.80 6.72
C ASN A 137 -9.78 15.05 7.82
N HIS A 138 -10.39 14.81 8.98
CA HIS A 138 -9.73 14.05 10.05
C HIS A 138 -9.49 12.58 9.64
N GLU A 139 -10.40 11.94 8.89
CA GLU A 139 -10.23 10.57 8.40
C GLU A 139 -9.07 10.45 7.41
N LYS A 140 -8.89 11.46 6.54
CA LYS A 140 -7.72 11.52 5.65
C LYS A 140 -6.42 11.60 6.44
N THR A 141 -6.38 12.46 7.46
CA THR A 141 -5.23 12.60 8.35
C THR A 141 -4.95 11.29 9.09
N GLU A 142 -5.98 10.64 9.62
CA GLU A 142 -5.85 9.37 10.34
C GLU A 142 -5.31 8.24 9.45
N LEU A 143 -5.76 8.15 8.19
CA LEU A 143 -5.20 7.21 7.21
C LEU A 143 -3.71 7.47 6.94
N VAL A 144 -3.32 8.75 6.80
CA VAL A 144 -1.91 9.14 6.61
C VAL A 144 -1.09 8.74 7.84
N GLU A 145 -1.57 8.99 9.05
CA GLU A 145 -0.88 8.60 10.28
C GLU A 145 -0.74 7.08 10.42
N PHE A 146 -1.74 6.30 9.99
CA PHE A 146 -1.59 4.86 9.94
C PHE A 146 -0.51 4.43 8.92
N MET A 147 -0.49 5.00 7.72
CA MET A 147 0.53 4.70 6.72
C MET A 147 1.93 5.06 7.22
N LYS A 148 2.10 6.18 7.92
CA LYS A 148 3.37 6.54 8.60
C LYS A 148 3.75 5.50 9.66
N ALA A 149 2.79 5.00 10.42
CA ALA A 149 3.01 3.96 11.43
C ALA A 149 3.40 2.59 10.83
N CYS A 150 3.21 2.37 9.52
CA CYS A 150 3.72 1.19 8.82
C CYS A 150 5.25 1.24 8.59
N THR A 151 5.94 2.24 9.12
CA THR A 151 7.39 2.42 9.00
C THR A 151 8.10 1.77 10.16
N GLY A 152 9.08 0.92 9.86
CA GLY A 152 9.95 0.27 10.84
C GLY A 152 11.43 0.56 10.57
N SER A 153 12.29 0.10 11.47
CA SER A 153 13.74 0.14 11.24
C SER A 153 14.13 -0.89 10.19
N PHE A 154 15.00 -0.49 9.27
CA PHE A 154 15.67 -1.45 8.40
C PHE A 154 16.83 -2.10 9.18
N PRO A 155 17.03 -3.43 9.06
CA PRO A 155 18.24 -4.04 9.55
C PRO A 155 19.43 -3.39 8.83
N LYS A 156 20.53 -3.13 9.57
CA LYS A 156 21.78 -2.70 8.94
C LYS A 156 22.25 -3.82 8.02
N VAL A 157 22.17 -3.58 6.72
CA VAL A 157 22.77 -4.47 5.74
C VAL A 157 24.23 -4.08 5.63
N GLU A 158 25.14 -4.99 6.03
CA GLU A 158 26.55 -4.84 5.70
C GLU A 158 26.67 -5.00 4.19
N THR A 159 27.06 -3.93 3.51
CA THR A 159 27.39 -3.97 2.09
C THR A 159 28.74 -4.69 1.92
N ALA A 160 28.74 -6.01 2.05
CA ALA A 160 29.88 -6.81 1.67
C ALA A 160 30.07 -6.72 0.14
N ARG A 161 31.33 -6.87 -0.30
CA ARG A 161 31.67 -6.93 -1.73
C ARG A 161 30.81 -8.00 -2.40
N LEU A 162 30.15 -7.65 -3.51
CA LEU A 162 29.43 -8.63 -4.31
C LEU A 162 30.36 -9.80 -4.67
N PRO A 163 29.88 -11.05 -4.64
CA PRO A 163 30.66 -12.18 -5.16
C PRO A 163 31.07 -11.89 -6.59
N GLN A 164 32.37 -12.08 -6.88
CA GLN A 164 32.90 -11.96 -8.25
C GLN A 164 32.50 -13.17 -9.05
#